data_36547b390b21e44e341e423216f6ddff
#
_entry.id   36547b390b21e44e341e423216f6ddff
#
_cell.length_a   1.000
_cell.length_b   1.000
_cell.length_c   1.000
_cell.angle_alpha   90.00
_cell.angle_beta   90.00
_cell.angle_gamma   90.00
#
_symmetry.space_group_name_H-M   'P 1'
#
loop_
_entity.id
_entity.type
_entity.pdbx_description
1 polymer ?
#
loop_
_entity_poly.entity_id
_entity_poly.type
_entity_poly.pdbx_seq_one_letter_code
_entity_poly.pdbx_strand_id
1 'polypeptide(L)'
;ENVTLEPEYYSDIDLERYAKVKPLIWLWEMFDRSALGENVHLGVKFRRILASHIFRRCGKNFKAFHHVKLSFGYNLEVGDDVVIHRHVLLDDRGGIHLGNGVSVSDFANIYSHSHDAVEGRNITTPVTVIGDNVRITYHATVMSGVYLAEDTMLGSFGMATKDTDPHGIYAGIPAKKIKDKPIGEKGPPVSDPLAEHSS
;
A
#
# COMPACT_ATOMS: atom_id res chain seq x y z
N GLU A 1 27.36 -13.45 -4.04
CA GLU A 1 27.51 -12.20 -4.79
C GLU A 1 26.27 -11.34 -4.55
N ASN A 2 26.48 -10.14 -4.06
CA ASN A 2 25.36 -9.25 -3.80
C ASN A 2 24.84 -8.70 -5.12
N VAL A 3 23.66 -9.11 -5.51
CA VAL A 3 23.04 -8.74 -6.80
C VAL A 3 22.45 -7.34 -6.80
N THR A 4 22.47 -6.64 -5.65
CA THR A 4 21.99 -5.27 -5.57
C THR A 4 23.06 -4.31 -6.08
N LEU A 5 22.65 -3.43 -6.99
CA LEU A 5 23.55 -2.43 -7.58
C LEU A 5 23.86 -1.25 -6.62
N GLU A 6 23.17 -1.19 -5.48
CA GLU A 6 23.28 -0.11 -4.50
C GLU A 6 23.37 -0.69 -3.08
N PRO A 7 24.43 -1.46 -2.76
CA PRO A 7 24.53 -2.14 -1.46
C PRO A 7 24.54 -1.17 -0.27
N GLU A 8 25.01 0.06 -0.45
CA GLU A 8 24.99 1.08 0.57
C GLU A 8 23.58 1.54 1.00
N TYR A 9 22.61 1.42 0.12
CA TYR A 9 21.22 1.76 0.42
C TYR A 9 20.46 0.65 1.13
N TYR A 10 21.11 -0.50 1.30
CA TYR A 10 20.48 -1.69 1.85
C TYR A 10 21.15 -2.16 3.15
N SER A 11 21.84 -1.26 3.86
CA SER A 11 22.49 -1.59 5.14
C SER A 11 21.52 -2.16 6.16
N ASP A 12 20.25 -1.77 6.10
CA ASP A 12 19.20 -2.18 7.04
C ASP A 12 18.36 -3.37 6.54
N ILE A 13 18.78 -4.02 5.44
CA ILE A 13 18.09 -5.22 4.95
C ILE A 13 18.28 -6.38 5.92
N ASP A 14 17.20 -7.00 6.34
CA ASP A 14 17.20 -8.34 6.88
C ASP A 14 17.43 -9.35 5.74
N LEU A 15 18.71 -9.68 5.51
CA LEU A 15 19.12 -10.55 4.39
C LEU A 15 18.47 -11.94 4.47
N GLU A 16 18.25 -12.46 5.67
CA GLU A 16 17.62 -13.77 5.84
C GLU A 16 16.15 -13.74 5.42
N ARG A 17 15.40 -12.74 5.88
CA ARG A 17 14.01 -12.56 5.47
C ARG A 17 13.90 -12.25 3.99
N TYR A 18 14.75 -11.35 3.49
CA TYR A 18 14.76 -11.01 2.07
C TYR A 18 14.98 -12.24 1.19
N ALA A 19 15.95 -13.08 1.52
CA ALA A 19 16.22 -14.31 0.79
C ALA A 19 15.03 -15.28 0.79
N LYS A 20 14.27 -15.33 1.88
CA LYS A 20 13.05 -16.16 1.99
C LYS A 20 11.89 -15.64 1.14
N VAL A 21 11.68 -14.32 1.10
CA VAL A 21 10.51 -13.74 0.42
C VAL A 21 10.76 -13.40 -1.05
N LYS A 22 12.00 -13.16 -1.44
CA LYS A 22 12.36 -12.79 -2.81
C LYS A 22 11.82 -13.72 -3.90
N PRO A 23 11.91 -15.07 -3.77
CA PRO A 23 11.30 -15.98 -4.74
C PRO A 23 9.78 -15.81 -4.85
N LEU A 24 9.10 -15.51 -3.73
CA LEU A 24 7.65 -15.29 -3.71
C LEU A 24 7.28 -13.96 -4.37
N ILE A 25 8.09 -12.91 -4.20
CA ILE A 25 7.91 -11.63 -4.90
C ILE A 25 8.12 -11.83 -6.40
N TRP A 26 9.13 -12.58 -6.82
CA TRP A 26 9.30 -12.94 -8.24
C TRP A 26 8.12 -13.71 -8.79
N LEU A 27 7.58 -14.67 -8.04
CA LEU A 27 6.39 -15.41 -8.43
C LEU A 27 5.18 -14.49 -8.56
N TRP A 28 5.01 -13.52 -7.66
CA TRP A 28 3.99 -12.48 -7.75
C TRP A 28 4.12 -11.68 -9.05
N GLU A 29 5.31 -11.17 -9.35
CA GLU A 29 5.56 -10.37 -10.54
C GLU A 29 5.42 -11.18 -11.85
N MET A 30 5.88 -12.42 -11.85
CA MET A 30 5.73 -13.31 -13.00
C MET A 30 4.27 -13.63 -13.27
N PHE A 31 3.51 -13.89 -12.21
CA PHE A 31 2.07 -14.13 -12.32
C PHE A 31 1.34 -12.89 -12.88
N ASP A 32 1.69 -11.70 -12.43
CA ASP A 32 1.10 -10.44 -12.92
C ASP A 32 1.35 -10.20 -14.42
N ARG A 33 2.46 -10.73 -14.95
CA ARG A 33 2.80 -10.65 -16.38
C ARG A 33 2.20 -11.78 -17.22
N SER A 34 1.55 -12.74 -16.58
CA SER A 34 0.92 -13.85 -17.28
C SER A 34 -0.50 -13.50 -17.73
N ALA A 35 -1.04 -14.25 -18.69
CA ALA A 35 -2.43 -14.09 -19.12
C ALA A 35 -3.46 -14.31 -18.01
N LEU A 36 -3.07 -14.95 -16.91
CA LEU A 36 -3.93 -15.19 -15.74
C LEU A 36 -3.85 -14.05 -14.71
N GLY A 37 -2.82 -13.22 -14.77
CA GLY A 37 -2.55 -12.17 -13.78
C GLY A 37 -3.66 -11.12 -13.70
N GLU A 38 -4.28 -10.81 -14.82
CA GLU A 38 -5.37 -9.83 -14.90
C GLU A 38 -6.74 -10.43 -14.55
N ASN A 39 -6.84 -11.75 -14.41
CA ASN A 39 -8.09 -12.37 -13.95
C ASN A 39 -8.38 -11.98 -12.50
N VAL A 40 -9.47 -11.23 -12.28
CA VAL A 40 -9.77 -10.64 -10.97
C VAL A 40 -9.94 -11.73 -9.90
N HIS A 41 -10.72 -12.78 -10.18
CA HIS A 41 -11.01 -13.80 -9.17
C HIS A 41 -9.78 -14.66 -8.83
N LEU A 42 -9.13 -15.19 -9.85
CA LEU A 42 -7.94 -16.04 -9.67
C LEU A 42 -6.78 -15.20 -9.13
N GLY A 43 -6.55 -14.01 -9.71
CA GLY A 43 -5.45 -13.14 -9.33
C GLY A 43 -5.51 -12.67 -7.89
N VAL A 44 -6.68 -12.22 -7.42
CA VAL A 44 -6.87 -11.79 -6.02
C VAL A 44 -6.64 -12.95 -5.05
N LYS A 45 -7.16 -14.16 -5.35
CA LYS A 45 -6.93 -15.33 -4.50
C LYS A 45 -5.46 -15.72 -4.44
N PHE A 46 -4.78 -15.73 -5.58
CA PHE A 46 -3.37 -16.10 -5.68
C PHE A 46 -2.49 -15.09 -4.92
N ARG A 47 -2.70 -13.79 -5.14
CA ARG A 47 -1.94 -12.74 -4.44
C ARG A 47 -2.19 -12.74 -2.93
N ARG A 48 -3.40 -13.07 -2.48
CA ARG A 48 -3.69 -13.24 -1.04
C ARG A 48 -2.86 -14.36 -0.43
N ILE A 49 -2.74 -15.50 -1.11
CA ILE A 49 -1.92 -16.63 -0.66
C ILE A 49 -0.45 -16.19 -0.56
N LEU A 50 0.08 -15.53 -1.60
CA LEU A 50 1.46 -15.04 -1.56
C LEU A 50 1.67 -14.00 -0.46
N ALA A 51 0.75 -13.04 -0.32
CA ALA A 51 0.82 -12.00 0.71
C ALA A 51 0.91 -12.57 2.12
N SER A 52 0.17 -13.65 2.42
CA SER A 52 0.22 -14.31 3.74
C SER A 52 1.58 -14.93 4.07
N HIS A 53 2.44 -15.14 3.07
CA HIS A 53 3.80 -15.67 3.26
C HIS A 53 4.89 -14.60 3.11
N ILE A 54 4.59 -13.52 2.41
CA ILE A 54 5.52 -12.41 2.17
C ILE A 54 5.44 -11.38 3.29
N PHE A 55 4.23 -10.93 3.65
CA PHE A 55 4.02 -9.83 4.60
C PHE A 55 4.33 -10.25 6.03
N ARG A 56 4.76 -9.31 6.84
CA ARG A 56 4.92 -9.53 8.29
C ARG A 56 3.58 -9.90 8.93
N ARG A 57 2.51 -9.22 8.51
CA ARG A 57 1.13 -9.51 8.87
C ARG A 57 0.21 -9.29 7.68
N CYS A 58 -0.66 -10.26 7.40
CA CYS A 58 -1.70 -10.14 6.39
C CYS A 58 -3.05 -10.49 7.02
N GLY A 59 -3.92 -9.50 7.14
CA GLY A 59 -5.24 -9.63 7.73
C GLY A 59 -6.22 -10.43 6.85
N LYS A 60 -7.41 -10.64 7.40
CA LYS A 60 -8.48 -11.35 6.70
C LYS A 60 -8.97 -10.55 5.50
N ASN A 61 -9.46 -11.25 4.49
CA ASN A 61 -10.08 -10.67 3.31
C ASN A 61 -9.22 -9.63 2.55
N PHE A 62 -7.88 -9.74 2.66
CA PHE A 62 -6.96 -8.91 1.87
C PHE A 62 -7.17 -9.15 0.38
N LYS A 63 -7.21 -8.07 -0.40
CA LYS A 63 -7.34 -8.09 -1.86
C LYS A 63 -6.27 -7.22 -2.49
N ALA A 64 -5.49 -7.78 -3.40
CA ALA A 64 -4.59 -7.03 -4.27
C ALA A 64 -4.90 -7.32 -5.72
N PHE A 65 -5.05 -6.26 -6.51
CA PHE A 65 -5.20 -6.35 -7.95
C PHE A 65 -3.83 -6.47 -8.63
N HIS A 66 -3.80 -6.56 -9.95
CA HIS A 66 -2.56 -6.77 -10.70
C HIS A 66 -1.64 -5.54 -10.69
N HIS A 67 -0.36 -5.78 -10.91
CA HIS A 67 0.70 -4.78 -10.96
C HIS A 67 0.92 -3.98 -9.67
N VAL A 68 0.56 -4.56 -8.52
CA VAL A 68 0.99 -4.03 -7.22
C VAL A 68 2.46 -4.40 -7.02
N LYS A 69 3.30 -3.39 -6.77
CA LYS A 69 4.73 -3.55 -6.55
C LYS A 69 5.08 -3.44 -5.07
N LEU A 70 5.96 -4.32 -4.64
CA LEU A 70 6.52 -4.39 -3.29
C LEU A 70 8.02 -4.16 -3.38
N SER A 71 8.62 -3.39 -2.46
CA SER A 71 10.08 -3.28 -2.39
C SER A 71 10.69 -4.49 -1.68
N PHE A 72 10.32 -4.74 -0.44
CA PHE A 72 10.77 -5.89 0.35
C PHE A 72 9.64 -6.86 0.69
N GLY A 73 8.42 -6.36 0.83
CA GLY A 73 7.22 -7.11 1.17
C GLY A 73 7.18 -7.53 2.64
N TYR A 74 8.28 -7.95 3.24
CA TYR A 74 8.34 -8.45 4.62
C TYR A 74 8.23 -7.36 5.70
N ASN A 75 8.24 -6.08 5.33
CA ASN A 75 8.01 -4.96 6.23
C ASN A 75 6.57 -4.41 6.15
N LEU A 76 5.68 -5.13 5.44
CA LEU A 76 4.27 -4.77 5.37
C LEU A 76 3.48 -5.42 6.51
N GLU A 77 2.69 -4.60 7.20
CA GLU A 77 1.66 -5.06 8.12
C GLU A 77 0.30 -4.58 7.61
N VAL A 78 -0.58 -5.51 7.33
CA VAL A 78 -1.88 -5.23 6.69
C VAL A 78 -3.00 -5.76 7.57
N GLY A 79 -3.96 -4.89 7.87
CA GLY A 79 -5.16 -5.22 8.64
C GLY A 79 -6.20 -6.01 7.84
N ASP A 80 -7.38 -6.15 8.43
CA ASP A 80 -8.50 -6.86 7.82
C ASP A 80 -9.20 -5.98 6.76
N ASP A 81 -9.81 -6.62 5.75
CA ASP A 81 -10.63 -5.96 4.71
C ASP A 81 -9.90 -4.88 3.88
N VAL A 82 -8.59 -5.01 3.74
CA VAL A 82 -7.77 -4.08 2.96
C VAL A 82 -7.84 -4.40 1.48
N VAL A 83 -8.00 -3.37 0.65
CA VAL A 83 -8.03 -3.48 -0.81
C VAL A 83 -6.95 -2.60 -1.44
N ILE A 84 -6.05 -3.21 -2.20
CA ILE A 84 -5.02 -2.53 -2.99
C ILE A 84 -5.36 -2.70 -4.47
N HIS A 85 -5.60 -1.59 -5.15
CA HIS A 85 -5.93 -1.59 -6.56
C HIS A 85 -4.69 -1.68 -7.45
N ARG A 86 -4.88 -1.51 -8.77
CA ARG A 86 -3.86 -1.74 -9.80
C ARG A 86 -2.74 -0.71 -9.76
N HIS A 87 -1.54 -1.14 -10.13
CA HIS A 87 -0.37 -0.28 -10.31
C HIS A 87 0.01 0.53 -9.05
N VAL A 88 -0.32 0.04 -7.87
CA VAL A 88 0.08 0.65 -6.60
C VAL A 88 1.52 0.24 -6.27
N LEU A 89 2.32 1.21 -5.82
CA LEU A 89 3.63 0.96 -5.25
C LEU A 89 3.56 1.02 -3.73
N LEU A 90 4.00 -0.04 -3.07
CA LEU A 90 4.23 -0.10 -1.64
C LEU A 90 5.74 -0.21 -1.41
N ASP A 91 6.37 0.93 -1.13
CA ASP A 91 7.79 0.97 -0.84
C ASP A 91 8.03 0.80 0.66
N ASP A 92 8.07 -0.44 1.07
CA ASP A 92 8.11 -0.89 2.47
C ASP A 92 9.51 -1.01 3.06
N ARG A 93 10.49 -0.28 2.56
CA ARG A 93 11.88 -0.35 3.08
C ARG A 93 11.97 -0.01 4.56
N GLY A 94 11.26 1.04 5.02
CA GLY A 94 11.15 1.40 6.43
C GLY A 94 9.97 0.78 7.16
N GLY A 95 9.07 0.17 6.41
CA GLY A 95 7.83 -0.42 6.91
C GLY A 95 6.58 0.40 6.58
N ILE A 96 5.52 -0.31 6.22
CA ILE A 96 4.21 0.28 5.97
C ILE A 96 3.18 -0.51 6.78
N HIS A 97 2.41 0.21 7.60
CA HIS A 97 1.31 -0.36 8.36
C HIS A 97 -0.01 0.15 7.78
N LEU A 98 -0.85 -0.75 7.31
CA LEU A 98 -2.21 -0.46 6.85
C LEU A 98 -3.20 -0.99 7.86
N GLY A 99 -4.05 -0.12 8.38
CA GLY A 99 -5.16 -0.46 9.28
C GLY A 99 -6.26 -1.27 8.60
N ASN A 100 -7.35 -1.51 9.32
CA ASN A 100 -8.49 -2.25 8.79
C ASN A 100 -9.31 -1.40 7.82
N GLY A 101 -9.90 -2.03 6.81
CA GLY A 101 -10.79 -1.35 5.86
C GLY A 101 -10.10 -0.32 4.96
N VAL A 102 -8.78 -0.30 4.90
CA VAL A 102 -8.03 0.63 4.04
C VAL A 102 -8.25 0.30 2.56
N SER A 103 -8.48 1.34 1.78
CA SER A 103 -8.59 1.24 0.32
C SER A 103 -7.55 2.13 -0.36
N VAL A 104 -6.68 1.52 -1.17
CA VAL A 104 -5.65 2.20 -1.97
C VAL A 104 -6.02 2.06 -3.43
N SER A 105 -6.35 3.18 -4.09
CA SER A 105 -6.81 3.19 -5.47
C SER A 105 -5.66 3.09 -6.48
N ASP A 106 -6.01 2.92 -7.76
CA ASP A 106 -5.06 2.71 -8.85
C ASP A 106 -4.00 3.83 -8.91
N PHE A 107 -2.75 3.41 -9.16
CA PHE A 107 -1.57 4.27 -9.33
C PHE A 107 -1.18 5.09 -8.09
N ALA A 108 -1.74 4.82 -6.92
CA ALA A 108 -1.29 5.46 -5.70
C ALA A 108 0.06 4.88 -5.25
N ASN A 109 0.84 5.69 -4.52
CA ASN A 109 2.16 5.29 -4.03
C ASN A 109 2.26 5.56 -2.53
N ILE A 110 2.85 4.61 -1.79
CA ILE A 110 3.13 4.76 -0.37
C ILE A 110 4.63 4.49 -0.17
N TYR A 111 5.34 5.48 0.34
CA TYR A 111 6.77 5.40 0.60
C TYR A 111 7.05 5.30 2.09
N SER A 112 8.11 4.57 2.44
CA SER A 112 8.64 4.49 3.80
C SER A 112 10.16 4.69 3.85
N HIS A 113 10.74 5.31 2.82
CA HIS A 113 12.12 5.77 2.84
C HIS A 113 12.23 7.16 2.20
N SER A 114 13.27 7.88 2.56
CA SER A 114 13.60 9.18 1.98
C SER A 114 15.10 9.38 1.97
N HIS A 115 15.58 10.18 1.02
CA HIS A 115 16.97 10.60 0.95
C HIS A 115 17.11 12.00 1.54
N ASP A 116 18.23 12.23 2.25
CA ASP A 116 18.57 13.57 2.69
C ASP A 116 18.87 14.47 1.49
N ALA A 117 18.35 15.69 1.53
CA ALA A 117 18.50 16.65 0.43
C ALA A 117 19.94 17.19 0.26
N VAL A 118 20.75 17.16 1.32
CA VAL A 118 22.12 17.66 1.34
C VAL A 118 23.12 16.53 1.14
N GLU A 119 22.93 15.43 1.89
CA GLU A 119 23.75 14.23 1.77
C GLU A 119 22.91 13.07 1.24
N GLY A 120 22.73 13.03 -0.09
CA GLY A 120 21.84 12.06 -0.76
C GLY A 120 22.12 10.59 -0.49
N ARG A 121 23.26 10.26 0.17
CA ARG A 121 23.59 8.91 0.67
C ARG A 121 22.96 8.61 2.03
N ASN A 122 22.58 9.65 2.80
CA ASN A 122 21.86 9.45 4.04
C ASN A 122 20.40 9.10 3.75
N ILE A 123 20.05 7.86 4.02
CA ILE A 123 18.69 7.35 3.86
C ILE A 123 18.04 7.29 5.23
N THR A 124 16.82 7.77 5.31
CA THR A 124 15.93 7.56 6.45
C THR A 124 14.83 6.60 6.06
N THR A 125 14.50 5.69 6.97
CA THR A 125 13.51 4.62 6.77
C THR A 125 12.40 4.66 7.84
N PRO A 126 11.69 5.80 7.97
CA PRO A 126 10.61 5.88 8.95
C PRO A 126 9.41 5.02 8.51
N VAL A 127 8.75 4.42 9.49
CA VAL A 127 7.51 3.69 9.26
C VAL A 127 6.41 4.65 8.81
N THR A 128 5.71 4.30 7.73
CA THR A 128 4.51 5.02 7.26
C THR A 128 3.27 4.28 7.74
N VAL A 129 2.35 5.01 8.38
CA VAL A 129 1.19 4.39 9.03
C VAL A 129 -0.11 4.94 8.41
N ILE A 130 -0.97 4.04 8.02
CA ILE A 130 -2.29 4.34 7.47
C ILE A 130 -3.33 3.77 8.43
N GLY A 131 -4.09 4.66 9.07
CA GLY A 131 -5.13 4.30 10.04
C GLY A 131 -6.31 3.53 9.43
N ASP A 132 -7.23 3.12 10.29
CA ASP A 132 -8.41 2.36 9.88
C ASP A 132 -9.31 3.18 8.94
N ASN A 133 -9.95 2.50 7.99
CA ASN A 133 -10.91 3.08 7.02
C ASN A 133 -10.37 4.24 6.17
N VAL A 134 -9.06 4.42 6.10
CA VAL A 134 -8.44 5.42 5.23
C VAL A 134 -8.66 5.07 3.77
N ARG A 135 -8.98 6.08 2.97
CA ARG A 135 -9.08 5.98 1.53
C ARG A 135 -8.02 6.82 0.84
N ILE A 136 -7.10 6.18 0.14
CA ILE A 136 -6.09 6.82 -0.71
C ILE A 136 -6.58 6.69 -2.15
N THR A 137 -6.88 7.83 -2.79
CA THR A 137 -7.51 7.82 -4.11
C THR A 137 -6.49 7.84 -5.25
N TYR A 138 -6.96 7.89 -6.50
CA TYR A 138 -6.16 7.71 -7.71
C TYR A 138 -4.93 8.62 -7.75
N HIS A 139 -3.75 8.05 -8.08
CA HIS A 139 -2.49 8.77 -8.24
C HIS A 139 -2.05 9.55 -6.99
N ALA A 140 -2.65 9.32 -5.84
CA ALA A 140 -2.25 9.98 -4.61
C ALA A 140 -0.94 9.38 -4.10
N THR A 141 -0.15 10.20 -3.40
CA THR A 141 1.14 9.79 -2.85
C THR A 141 1.19 10.07 -1.35
N VAL A 142 1.62 9.08 -0.58
CA VAL A 142 1.94 9.23 0.84
C VAL A 142 3.45 9.18 1.00
N MET A 143 4.02 10.25 1.54
CA MET A 143 5.46 10.34 1.77
C MET A 143 5.88 9.55 3.01
N SER A 144 7.16 9.22 3.07
CA SER A 144 7.74 8.41 4.14
C SER A 144 7.52 9.03 5.52
N GLY A 145 7.18 8.19 6.49
CA GLY A 145 6.98 8.61 7.88
C GLY A 145 5.66 9.32 8.17
N VAL A 146 4.80 9.51 7.17
CA VAL A 146 3.50 10.16 7.36
C VAL A 146 2.51 9.21 8.03
N TYR A 147 1.75 9.74 8.98
CA TYR A 147 0.58 9.10 9.56
C TYR A 147 -0.71 9.67 8.96
N LEU A 148 -1.43 8.87 8.19
CA LEU A 148 -2.81 9.17 7.83
C LEU A 148 -3.74 8.63 8.91
N ALA A 149 -4.36 9.54 9.68
CA ALA A 149 -5.25 9.17 10.78
C ALA A 149 -6.51 8.44 10.27
N GLU A 150 -7.18 7.75 11.16
CA GLU A 150 -8.36 6.96 10.84
C GLU A 150 -9.41 7.74 10.05
N ASP A 151 -10.08 7.06 9.16
CA ASP A 151 -11.16 7.58 8.31
C ASP A 151 -10.75 8.80 7.46
N THR A 152 -9.45 9.06 7.28
CA THR A 152 -8.95 10.10 6.36
C THR A 152 -9.22 9.72 4.91
N MET A 153 -9.53 10.71 4.07
CA MET A 153 -9.53 10.57 2.61
C MET A 153 -8.45 11.46 2.01
N LEU A 154 -7.50 10.85 1.30
CA LEU A 154 -6.53 11.58 0.47
C LEU A 154 -7.05 11.63 -0.96
N GLY A 155 -7.39 12.83 -1.43
CA GLY A 155 -7.94 13.10 -2.76
C GLY A 155 -6.98 12.77 -3.89
N SER A 156 -7.53 12.58 -5.09
CA SER A 156 -6.75 12.21 -6.28
C SER A 156 -5.63 13.20 -6.57
N PHE A 157 -4.45 12.66 -6.94
CA PHE A 157 -3.21 13.42 -7.12
C PHE A 157 -2.76 14.18 -5.86
N GLY A 158 -3.35 13.92 -4.70
CA GLY A 158 -2.91 14.51 -3.43
C GLY A 158 -1.57 13.93 -2.98
N MET A 159 -0.69 14.78 -2.46
CA MET A 159 0.58 14.35 -1.87
C MET A 159 0.60 14.67 -0.37
N ALA A 160 0.43 13.65 0.45
CA ALA A 160 0.53 13.77 1.90
C ALA A 160 2.00 13.82 2.33
N THR A 161 2.41 14.97 2.85
CA THR A 161 3.78 15.23 3.33
C THR A 161 3.83 15.46 4.84
N LYS A 162 2.69 15.42 5.50
CA LYS A 162 2.51 15.60 6.95
C LYS A 162 1.37 14.73 7.43
N ASP A 163 1.36 14.47 8.72
CA ASP A 163 0.28 13.74 9.39
C ASP A 163 -1.07 14.45 9.20
N THR A 164 -2.12 13.66 9.25
CA THR A 164 -3.50 14.15 9.11
C THR A 164 -4.27 14.03 10.39
N ASP A 165 -5.34 14.85 10.52
CA ASP A 165 -6.34 14.64 11.57
C ASP A 165 -7.33 13.55 11.16
N PRO A 166 -7.96 12.85 12.14
CA PRO A 166 -9.02 11.89 11.86
C PRO A 166 -10.18 12.52 11.08
N HIS A 167 -10.86 11.70 10.30
CA HIS A 167 -12.07 12.06 9.52
C HIS A 167 -11.87 13.21 8.53
N GLY A 168 -10.64 13.60 8.21
CA GLY A 168 -10.35 14.70 7.31
C GLY A 168 -10.34 14.29 5.82
N ILE A 169 -10.76 15.22 4.95
CA ILE A 169 -10.53 15.12 3.51
C ILE A 169 -9.39 16.06 3.14
N TYR A 170 -8.34 15.49 2.56
CA TYR A 170 -7.12 16.19 2.18
C TYR A 170 -6.93 16.14 0.66
N ALA A 171 -6.45 17.21 0.05
CA ALA A 171 -6.15 17.25 -1.38
C ALA A 171 -5.05 18.27 -1.71
N GLY A 172 -4.46 18.13 -2.90
CA GLY A 172 -3.44 19.04 -3.44
C GLY A 172 -2.00 18.57 -3.20
N ILE A 173 -1.03 19.37 -3.66
CA ILE A 173 0.42 19.13 -3.57
C ILE A 173 1.09 20.38 -2.99
N PRO A 174 1.55 20.36 -1.72
CA PRO A 174 1.29 19.33 -0.70
C PRO A 174 -0.19 19.29 -0.30
N ALA A 175 -0.66 18.13 0.15
CA ALA A 175 -2.04 17.94 0.56
C ALA A 175 -2.35 18.78 1.80
N LYS A 176 -3.50 19.47 1.74
CA LYS A 176 -4.06 20.27 2.83
C LYS A 176 -5.47 19.82 3.14
N LYS A 177 -5.88 19.96 4.38
CA LYS A 177 -7.25 19.66 4.81
C LYS A 177 -8.23 20.58 4.07
N ILE A 178 -9.20 20.00 3.39
CA ILE A 178 -10.26 20.70 2.66
C ILE A 178 -11.49 20.85 3.56
N LYS A 179 -11.87 19.75 4.22
CA LYS A 179 -13.02 19.69 5.15
C LYS A 179 -13.00 18.39 5.93
N ASP A 180 -13.86 18.28 6.90
CA ASP A 180 -14.15 17.01 7.56
C ASP A 180 -15.17 16.21 6.77
N LYS A 181 -15.12 14.87 6.87
CA LYS A 181 -16.18 14.01 6.36
C LYS A 181 -17.45 14.26 7.15
N PRO A 182 -18.63 14.24 6.51
CA PRO A 182 -19.89 14.30 7.23
C PRO A 182 -19.99 13.08 8.17
N ILE A 183 -20.13 13.34 9.48
CA ILE A 183 -20.32 12.30 10.49
C ILE A 183 -21.73 11.74 10.32
N GLY A 184 -21.88 10.47 10.02
CA GLY A 184 -23.16 9.76 10.02
C GLY A 184 -23.69 9.31 8.66
N GLU A 185 -23.15 9.75 7.54
CA GLU A 185 -23.47 9.16 6.25
C GLU A 185 -22.54 7.98 5.95
N LYS A 186 -22.95 6.77 6.34
CA LYS A 186 -22.45 5.59 5.63
C LYS A 186 -22.88 5.78 4.18
N GLY A 187 -21.90 5.90 3.29
CA GLY A 187 -22.19 5.83 1.85
C GLY A 187 -23.09 4.61 1.57
N PRO A 188 -23.90 4.64 0.50
CA PRO A 188 -24.74 3.50 0.18
C PRO A 188 -23.89 2.23 0.21
N PRO A 189 -24.40 1.12 0.77
CA PRO A 189 -23.68 -0.14 0.76
C PRO A 189 -23.24 -0.38 -0.68
N VAL A 190 -21.95 -0.69 -0.84
CA VAL A 190 -21.44 -1.09 -2.16
C VAL A 190 -22.27 -2.31 -2.55
N SER A 191 -23.23 -2.13 -3.45
CA SER A 191 -23.99 -3.22 -4.03
C SER A 191 -22.97 -4.18 -4.62
N ASP A 192 -23.05 -5.44 -4.22
CA ASP A 192 -22.23 -6.49 -4.83
C ASP A 192 -22.67 -6.60 -6.29
N PRO A 193 -21.86 -6.16 -7.27
CA PRO A 193 -22.27 -6.21 -8.68
C PRO A 193 -22.45 -7.64 -9.19
N LEU A 194 -22.13 -8.65 -8.40
CA LEU A 194 -22.29 -10.07 -8.73
C LEU A 194 -23.61 -10.65 -8.17
N ALA A 195 -24.32 -9.91 -7.31
CA ALA A 195 -25.59 -10.38 -6.75
C ALA A 195 -26.76 -10.27 -7.78
N GLU A 196 -26.63 -9.42 -8.79
CA GLU A 196 -27.71 -9.17 -9.78
C GLU A 196 -27.70 -10.16 -10.97
N HIS A 197 -26.70 -11.05 -11.08
CA HIS A 197 -26.58 -11.99 -12.20
C HIS A 197 -26.82 -13.45 -11.81
N SER A 198 -27.43 -13.71 -10.66
CA SER A 198 -27.75 -15.08 -10.18
C SER A 198 -29.26 -15.38 -10.16
N SER A 199 -29.99 -14.86 -11.12
CA SER A 199 -31.40 -15.24 -11.37
C SER A 199 -31.59 -15.77 -12.79
#